data_ed02947edcdda96ef02fe589c888571e
#
_entry.id   ed02947edcdda96ef02fe589c888571e
#
_cell.length_a   1.000
_cell.length_b   1.000
_cell.length_c   1.000
_cell.angle_alpha   90.00
_cell.angle_beta   90.00
_cell.angle_gamma   90.00
#
_symmetry.space_group_name_H-M   'P 1'
#
loop_
_entity.id
_entity.type
_entity.pdbx_description
1 polymer ?
#
loop_
_entity_poly.entity_id
_entity_poly.type
_entity_poly.pdbx_seq_one_letter_code
_entity_poly.pdbx_strand_id
1 'polypeptide(L)'
;MSRQHVVILSGAGISAESGLGTFRGAGGLWEGVSVKDVATPEAWDRDPAKVLRFYNQRRRDVLAAEPNEAHYALKDLEDIFKVSIITQNIDDLHERAGSTDVIHLHGEILKARSSRDERLLYNRKEDINLGDRCEKGSQLRPHVVWFGESVPMMDQAISIAKKADFFIVVGTSLEVYPAASLIDHVPYEATKFVVDPQPNGLADESFQVITAAATDGIPRVVSRLRSLMA
;
A
#
# COMPACT_ATOMS: atom_id res chain seq x y z
N MET A 1 -31.29 1.35 -1.23
CA MET A 1 -30.29 1.30 -2.32
C MET A 1 -28.96 0.91 -1.69
N SER A 2 -28.15 0.08 -2.35
CA SER A 2 -26.78 -0.20 -1.87
C SER A 2 -25.94 1.07 -1.99
N ARG A 3 -25.04 1.30 -1.02
CA ARG A 3 -24.09 2.42 -1.12
C ARG A 3 -23.19 2.21 -2.34
N GLN A 4 -22.88 3.29 -3.07
CA GLN A 4 -21.88 3.26 -4.14
C GLN A 4 -20.51 2.90 -3.56
N HIS A 5 -19.69 2.24 -4.36
CA HIS A 5 -18.41 1.69 -3.92
C HIS A 5 -17.24 2.55 -4.39
N VAL A 6 -16.53 3.14 -3.45
CA VAL A 6 -15.25 3.83 -3.68
C VAL A 6 -14.13 2.84 -3.42
N VAL A 7 -13.32 2.58 -4.43
CA VAL A 7 -12.12 1.74 -4.33
C VAL A 7 -10.89 2.62 -4.46
N ILE A 8 -9.96 2.50 -3.53
CA ILE A 8 -8.73 3.28 -3.50
C ILE A 8 -7.54 2.35 -3.75
N LEU A 9 -6.67 2.72 -4.69
CA LEU A 9 -5.35 2.12 -4.85
C LEU A 9 -4.31 3.11 -4.35
N SER A 10 -3.68 2.82 -3.21
CA SER A 10 -2.67 3.69 -2.62
C SER A 10 -1.27 3.10 -2.72
N GLY A 11 -0.28 3.98 -2.87
CA GLY A 11 1.13 3.66 -2.80
C GLY A 11 1.87 4.56 -1.80
N ALA A 12 3.20 4.46 -1.75
CA ALA A 12 4.02 5.09 -0.72
C ALA A 12 3.90 6.64 -0.66
N GLY A 13 3.46 7.26 -1.75
CA GLY A 13 3.24 8.71 -1.79
C GLY A 13 2.19 9.21 -0.82
N ILE A 14 1.18 8.39 -0.45
CA ILE A 14 0.18 8.81 0.54
C ILE A 14 0.79 8.95 1.94
N SER A 15 1.82 8.15 2.26
CA SER A 15 2.50 8.15 3.56
C SER A 15 3.74 9.05 3.59
N ALA A 16 4.10 9.70 2.46
CA ALA A 16 5.28 10.56 2.37
C ALA A 16 5.22 11.74 3.35
N GLU A 17 4.06 12.37 3.47
CA GLU A 17 3.84 13.50 4.37
C GLU A 17 3.64 13.08 5.83
N SER A 18 3.60 11.77 6.10
CA SER A 18 3.73 11.18 7.43
C SER A 18 5.18 10.90 7.81
N GLY A 19 6.16 11.25 6.94
CA GLY A 19 7.58 11.07 7.17
C GLY A 19 8.13 9.70 6.72
N LEU A 20 7.32 8.88 6.03
CA LEU A 20 7.79 7.60 5.49
C LEU A 20 8.36 7.78 4.08
N GLY A 21 9.55 7.23 3.86
CA GLY A 21 10.23 7.32 2.59
C GLY A 21 9.50 6.61 1.46
N THR A 22 9.43 7.28 0.30
CA THR A 22 8.80 6.72 -0.89
C THR A 22 9.74 5.79 -1.64
N PHE A 23 9.17 4.77 -2.27
CA PHE A 23 9.86 3.98 -3.28
C PHE A 23 9.96 4.81 -4.57
N ARG A 24 11.17 5.09 -5.05
CA ARG A 24 11.38 5.80 -6.32
C ARG A 24 11.91 4.84 -7.38
N GLY A 25 11.02 4.48 -8.30
CA GLY A 25 11.05 3.49 -9.36
C GLY A 25 12.31 3.28 -10.14
N ALA A 26 12.66 4.11 -11.09
CA ALA A 26 13.62 3.80 -12.17
C ALA A 26 15.05 3.42 -11.75
N GLY A 27 15.47 3.68 -10.50
CA GLY A 27 16.77 3.26 -9.97
C GLY A 27 16.71 2.05 -9.04
N GLY A 28 15.50 1.52 -8.74
CA GLY A 28 15.33 0.41 -7.80
C GLY A 28 15.86 0.72 -6.41
N LEU A 29 15.85 2.00 -6.00
CA LEU A 29 16.29 2.43 -4.68
C LEU A 29 15.08 2.64 -3.77
N TRP A 30 15.15 2.04 -2.58
CA TRP A 30 14.26 2.31 -1.47
C TRP A 30 15.07 2.96 -0.35
N GLU A 31 14.82 4.26 -0.15
CA GLU A 31 15.58 5.08 0.81
C GLU A 31 17.10 4.96 0.66
N GLY A 32 17.58 5.05 -0.58
CA GLY A 32 19.02 4.99 -0.87
C GLY A 32 19.64 3.59 -0.87
N VAL A 33 18.83 2.54 -0.56
CA VAL A 33 19.28 1.15 -0.59
C VAL A 33 18.74 0.44 -1.82
N SER A 34 19.59 -0.33 -2.52
CA SER A 34 19.17 -1.11 -3.68
C SER A 34 18.13 -2.16 -3.26
N VAL A 35 17.00 -2.21 -3.99
CA VAL A 35 15.96 -3.23 -3.82
C VAL A 35 16.54 -4.65 -3.92
N LYS A 36 17.50 -4.88 -4.84
CA LYS A 36 18.19 -6.18 -5.00
C LYS A 36 18.98 -6.61 -3.77
N ASP A 37 19.23 -5.68 -2.84
CA ASP A 37 20.00 -5.95 -1.63
C ASP A 37 19.14 -6.26 -0.40
N VAL A 38 17.84 -5.89 -0.43
CA VAL A 38 17.01 -5.96 0.78
C VAL A 38 15.58 -6.47 0.53
N ALA A 39 15.10 -6.50 -0.70
CA ALA A 39 13.70 -6.79 -1.03
C ALA A 39 13.55 -7.87 -2.11
N THR A 40 14.39 -8.91 -2.06
CA THR A 40 14.30 -10.10 -2.92
C THR A 40 14.62 -11.37 -2.11
N PRO A 41 14.13 -12.55 -2.52
CA PRO A 41 14.51 -13.83 -1.90
C PRO A 41 16.04 -14.06 -1.94
N GLU A 42 16.70 -13.67 -3.02
CA GLU A 42 18.16 -13.81 -3.17
C GLU A 42 18.93 -12.92 -2.18
N ALA A 43 18.41 -11.74 -1.87
CA ALA A 43 19.00 -10.87 -0.84
C ALA A 43 18.90 -11.53 0.55
N TRP A 44 17.76 -12.16 0.84
CA TRP A 44 17.54 -12.90 2.07
C TRP A 44 18.50 -14.08 2.21
N ASP A 45 18.64 -14.87 1.17
CA ASP A 45 19.52 -16.05 1.17
C ASP A 45 21.01 -15.65 1.29
N ARG A 46 21.38 -14.49 0.70
CA ARG A 46 22.76 -13.97 0.75
C ARG A 46 23.13 -13.36 2.09
N ASP A 47 22.27 -12.50 2.65
CA ASP A 47 22.54 -11.78 3.90
C ASP A 47 21.23 -11.46 4.66
N PRO A 48 20.66 -12.46 5.35
CA PRO A 48 19.43 -12.25 6.10
C PRO A 48 19.59 -11.20 7.22
N ALA A 49 20.81 -11.01 7.75
CA ALA A 49 21.06 -10.00 8.79
C ALA A 49 20.91 -8.58 8.23
N LYS A 50 21.40 -8.32 7.00
CA LYS A 50 21.23 -7.03 6.32
C LYS A 50 19.75 -6.75 6.05
N VAL A 51 19.03 -7.75 5.53
CA VAL A 51 17.58 -7.64 5.27
C VAL A 51 16.82 -7.34 6.56
N LEU A 52 17.08 -8.07 7.65
CA LEU A 52 16.43 -7.84 8.94
C LEU A 52 16.72 -6.42 9.46
N ARG A 53 17.97 -5.97 9.43
CA ARG A 53 18.32 -4.59 9.85
C ARG A 53 17.53 -3.54 9.06
N PHE A 54 17.43 -3.69 7.75
CA PHE A 54 16.67 -2.79 6.89
C PHE A 54 15.19 -2.73 7.28
N TYR A 55 14.53 -3.90 7.39
CA TYR A 55 13.10 -3.93 7.74
C TYR A 55 12.82 -3.59 9.20
N ASN A 56 13.74 -3.85 10.12
CA ASN A 56 13.61 -3.41 11.50
C ASN A 56 13.62 -1.88 11.59
N GLN A 57 14.49 -1.21 10.80
CA GLN A 57 14.46 0.25 10.72
C GLN A 57 13.12 0.74 10.18
N ARG A 58 12.62 0.16 9.07
CA ARG A 58 11.29 0.50 8.52
C ARG A 58 10.16 0.30 9.53
N ARG A 59 10.22 -0.78 10.31
CA ARG A 59 9.24 -1.04 11.38
C ARG A 59 9.24 0.07 12.42
N ARG A 60 10.41 0.50 12.87
CA ARG A 60 10.54 1.63 13.82
C ARG A 60 10.01 2.93 13.23
N ASP A 61 10.31 3.20 11.96
CA ASP A 61 9.84 4.42 11.30
C ASP A 61 8.31 4.43 11.19
N VAL A 62 7.70 3.30 10.81
CA VAL A 62 6.22 3.15 10.75
C VAL A 62 5.60 3.33 12.13
N LEU A 63 6.19 2.76 13.18
CA LEU A 63 5.69 2.92 14.56
C LEU A 63 5.76 4.37 15.05
N ALA A 64 6.73 5.15 14.55
CA ALA A 64 6.89 6.56 14.91
C ALA A 64 6.03 7.51 14.05
N ALA A 65 5.63 7.08 12.85
CA ALA A 65 4.81 7.87 11.94
C ALA A 65 3.36 7.97 12.43
N GLU A 66 2.65 9.03 12.05
CA GLU A 66 1.22 9.21 12.30
C GLU A 66 0.46 9.33 10.97
N PRO A 67 -0.82 8.87 10.92
CA PRO A 67 -1.67 9.12 9.77
C PRO A 67 -1.76 10.63 9.49
N ASN A 68 -1.85 10.98 8.22
CA ASN A 68 -2.00 12.38 7.78
C ASN A 68 -3.42 12.64 7.25
N GLU A 69 -3.69 13.88 6.87
CA GLU A 69 -5.00 14.36 6.41
C GLU A 69 -5.58 13.51 5.26
N ALA A 70 -4.73 12.96 4.37
CA ALA A 70 -5.22 12.10 3.29
C ALA A 70 -5.81 10.78 3.84
N HIS A 71 -5.18 10.18 4.82
CA HIS A 71 -5.68 8.95 5.45
C HIS A 71 -7.04 9.20 6.15
N TYR A 72 -7.14 10.30 6.92
CA TYR A 72 -8.39 10.65 7.60
C TYR A 72 -9.50 11.01 6.61
N ALA A 73 -9.20 11.76 5.55
CA ALA A 73 -10.18 12.13 4.54
C ALA A 73 -10.74 10.90 3.78
N LEU A 74 -9.90 9.87 3.50
CA LEU A 74 -10.37 8.61 2.93
C LEU A 74 -11.28 7.85 3.89
N LYS A 75 -10.94 7.82 5.18
CA LYS A 75 -11.79 7.22 6.23
C LYS A 75 -13.17 7.89 6.28
N ASP A 76 -13.23 9.21 6.17
CA ASP A 76 -14.47 9.98 6.22
C ASP A 76 -15.45 9.67 5.07
N LEU A 77 -14.99 9.06 3.98
CA LEU A 77 -15.87 8.57 2.91
C LEU A 77 -16.75 7.40 3.37
N GLU A 78 -16.34 6.62 4.37
CA GLU A 78 -17.10 5.48 4.88
C GLU A 78 -18.45 5.88 5.48
N ASP A 79 -18.65 7.14 5.83
CA ASP A 79 -19.94 7.66 6.33
C ASP A 79 -21.02 7.58 5.23
N ILE A 80 -20.64 7.77 3.96
CA ILE A 80 -21.55 7.91 2.83
C ILE A 80 -21.44 6.75 1.85
N PHE A 81 -20.23 6.26 1.60
CA PHE A 81 -19.91 5.24 0.62
C PHE A 81 -19.55 3.89 1.27
N LYS A 82 -19.62 2.83 0.49
CA LYS A 82 -18.82 1.64 0.76
C LYS A 82 -17.40 1.96 0.31
N VAL A 83 -16.40 1.82 1.17
CA VAL A 83 -15.00 2.12 0.88
C VAL A 83 -14.18 0.85 1.00
N SER A 84 -13.31 0.57 0.02
CA SER A 84 -12.29 -0.47 0.10
C SER A 84 -10.95 0.12 -0.31
N ILE A 85 -9.95 -0.03 0.52
CA ILE A 85 -8.59 0.44 0.26
C ILE A 85 -7.71 -0.75 -0.13
N ILE A 86 -7.11 -0.69 -1.29
CA ILE A 86 -6.09 -1.62 -1.77
C ILE A 86 -4.76 -0.87 -1.70
N THR A 87 -3.90 -1.25 -0.76
CA THR A 87 -2.63 -0.55 -0.58
C THR A 87 -1.43 -1.38 -0.99
N GLN A 88 -0.47 -0.74 -1.64
CA GLN A 88 0.86 -1.28 -1.88
C GLN A 88 1.78 -1.09 -0.67
N ASN A 89 1.35 -0.24 0.27
CA ASN A 89 2.12 0.07 1.46
C ASN A 89 2.14 -1.09 2.46
N ILE A 90 3.21 -1.15 3.22
CA ILE A 90 3.40 -2.12 4.30
C ILE A 90 3.17 -1.50 5.69
N ASP A 91 2.90 -0.18 5.76
CA ASP A 91 2.51 0.52 6.99
C ASP A 91 1.03 0.28 7.33
N ASP A 92 0.62 0.64 8.54
CA ASP A 92 -0.75 0.51 9.08
C ASP A 92 -1.46 1.87 9.20
N LEU A 93 -1.05 2.89 8.44
CA LEU A 93 -1.56 4.24 8.62
C LEU A 93 -3.03 4.39 8.22
N HIS A 94 -3.52 3.60 7.25
CA HIS A 94 -4.94 3.55 6.90
C HIS A 94 -5.79 3.03 8.07
N GLU A 95 -5.39 1.92 8.69
CA GLU A 95 -6.06 1.33 9.86
C GLU A 95 -5.99 2.26 11.07
N ARG A 96 -4.85 2.89 11.29
CA ARG A 96 -4.67 3.86 12.39
C ARG A 96 -5.50 5.12 12.20
N ALA A 97 -5.80 5.52 10.96
CA ALA A 97 -6.77 6.56 10.65
C ALA A 97 -8.22 6.11 10.86
N GLY A 98 -8.46 4.80 11.04
CA GLY A 98 -9.76 4.21 11.28
C GLY A 98 -10.43 3.56 10.06
N SER A 99 -9.75 3.41 8.92
CA SER A 99 -10.28 2.72 7.75
C SER A 99 -10.56 1.25 8.07
N THR A 100 -11.73 0.73 7.62
CA THR A 100 -12.27 -0.56 8.08
C THR A 100 -12.07 -1.70 7.09
N ASP A 101 -11.86 -1.42 5.80
CA ASP A 101 -11.67 -2.42 4.74
C ASP A 101 -10.38 -2.10 3.97
N VAL A 102 -9.24 -2.62 4.48
CA VAL A 102 -7.90 -2.39 3.92
C VAL A 102 -7.28 -3.71 3.50
N ILE A 103 -6.75 -3.77 2.28
CA ILE A 103 -6.06 -4.93 1.71
C ILE A 103 -4.62 -4.55 1.39
N HIS A 104 -3.68 -5.21 2.05
CA HIS A 104 -2.25 -5.03 1.82
C HIS A 104 -1.76 -5.99 0.73
N LEU A 105 -1.45 -5.45 -0.45
CA LEU A 105 -0.90 -6.25 -1.57
C LEU A 105 0.50 -6.79 -1.26
N HIS A 106 1.30 -5.99 -0.57
CA HIS A 106 2.71 -6.30 -0.33
C HIS A 106 3.00 -6.71 1.13
N GLY A 107 1.97 -7.09 1.87
CA GLY A 107 2.11 -7.51 3.26
C GLY A 107 2.17 -6.34 4.25
N GLU A 108 2.58 -6.61 5.49
CA GLU A 108 2.47 -5.67 6.62
C GLU A 108 3.75 -5.74 7.47
N ILE A 109 4.39 -4.58 7.66
CA ILE A 109 5.68 -4.50 8.37
C ILE A 109 5.58 -4.85 9.86
N LEU A 110 4.40 -4.64 10.46
CA LEU A 110 4.12 -4.96 11.86
C LEU A 110 3.75 -6.43 12.08
N LYS A 111 3.96 -7.26 11.06
CA LYS A 111 3.85 -8.72 11.13
C LYS A 111 5.17 -9.38 10.75
N ALA A 112 5.37 -10.58 11.30
CA ALA A 112 6.43 -11.50 10.91
C ALA A 112 5.81 -12.78 10.35
N ARG A 113 6.52 -13.48 9.48
CA ARG A 113 6.14 -14.81 9.01
C ARG A 113 7.31 -15.78 9.11
N SER A 114 6.99 -17.06 9.15
CA SER A 114 8.03 -18.10 9.02
C SER A 114 8.66 -18.01 7.61
N SER A 115 9.98 -18.21 7.54
CA SER A 115 10.69 -18.25 6.24
C SER A 115 10.39 -19.49 5.39
N ARG A 116 9.72 -20.52 5.97
CA ARG A 116 9.40 -21.78 5.28
C ARG A 116 7.91 -22.12 5.22
N ASP A 117 7.09 -21.53 6.09
CA ASP A 117 5.63 -21.73 6.08
C ASP A 117 4.95 -20.38 6.27
N GLU A 118 4.60 -19.75 5.16
CA GLU A 118 4.01 -18.42 5.14
C GLU A 118 2.63 -18.30 5.80
N ARG A 119 1.99 -19.44 6.13
CA ARG A 119 0.74 -19.46 6.90
C ARG A 119 0.96 -19.15 8.37
N LEU A 120 2.20 -19.26 8.85
CA LEU A 120 2.59 -18.94 10.21
C LEU A 120 2.92 -17.47 10.33
N LEU A 121 1.91 -16.69 10.76
CA LEU A 121 1.97 -15.24 10.90
C LEU A 121 1.92 -14.84 12.38
N TYR A 122 2.69 -13.81 12.72
CA TYR A 122 2.83 -13.28 14.08
C TYR A 122 2.75 -11.76 14.06
N ASN A 123 2.00 -11.15 14.97
CA ASN A 123 2.14 -9.72 15.21
C ASN A 123 3.53 -9.44 15.77
N ARG A 124 4.21 -8.44 15.21
CA ARG A 124 5.59 -8.14 15.60
C ARG A 124 5.87 -6.64 15.47
N LYS A 125 5.85 -5.96 16.60
CA LYS A 125 6.23 -4.53 16.70
C LYS A 125 7.72 -4.37 17.02
N GLU A 126 8.33 -5.36 17.64
CA GLU A 126 9.75 -5.42 17.99
C GLU A 126 10.60 -5.84 16.79
N ASP A 127 11.90 -5.63 16.90
CA ASP A 127 12.87 -6.09 15.92
C ASP A 127 12.80 -7.61 15.74
N ILE A 128 13.01 -8.08 14.52
CA ILE A 128 13.23 -9.51 14.23
C ILE A 128 14.74 -9.71 14.13
N ASN A 129 15.27 -10.61 14.94
CA ASN A 129 16.69 -10.92 15.00
C ASN A 129 17.00 -12.28 14.38
N LEU A 130 18.25 -12.48 13.99
CA LEU A 130 18.72 -13.83 13.64
C LEU A 130 18.58 -14.73 14.86
N GLY A 131 17.98 -15.91 14.64
CA GLY A 131 17.67 -16.84 15.71
C GLY A 131 16.23 -16.75 16.22
N ASP A 132 15.46 -15.70 15.91
CA ASP A 132 14.02 -15.66 16.18
C ASP A 132 13.33 -16.70 15.28
N ARG A 133 12.68 -17.68 15.89
CA ARG A 133 12.13 -18.83 15.17
C ARG A 133 10.63 -18.98 15.40
N CYS A 134 9.95 -19.49 14.39
CA CYS A 134 8.57 -19.95 14.53
C CYS A 134 8.51 -21.27 15.33
N GLU A 135 7.30 -21.72 15.69
CA GLU A 135 7.08 -22.98 16.41
C GLU A 135 7.59 -24.22 15.65
N LYS A 136 7.80 -24.12 14.32
CA LYS A 136 8.41 -25.20 13.51
C LYS A 136 9.93 -25.05 13.37
N GLY A 137 10.55 -24.15 14.13
CA GLY A 137 12.00 -23.97 14.19
C GLY A 137 12.62 -23.18 13.04
N SER A 138 11.83 -22.65 12.09
CA SER A 138 12.33 -21.83 10.98
C SER A 138 12.51 -20.38 11.40
N GLN A 139 13.51 -19.69 10.85
CA GLN A 139 13.76 -18.27 11.05
C GLN A 139 12.51 -17.45 10.72
N LEU A 140 12.19 -16.45 11.54
CA LEU A 140 11.19 -15.45 11.24
C LEU A 140 11.77 -14.40 10.27
N ARG A 141 10.94 -13.95 9.36
CA ARG A 141 11.21 -12.83 8.44
C ARG A 141 10.08 -11.82 8.49
N PRO A 142 10.26 -10.57 8.00
CA PRO A 142 9.17 -9.63 7.82
C PRO A 142 8.06 -10.21 6.93
N HIS A 143 6.80 -9.96 7.29
CA HIS A 143 5.66 -10.34 6.45
C HIS A 143 5.49 -9.31 5.33
N VAL A 144 6.44 -9.28 4.43
CA VAL A 144 6.48 -8.39 3.25
C VAL A 144 6.65 -9.25 2.01
N VAL A 145 5.95 -8.92 0.94
CA VAL A 145 6.11 -9.52 -0.37
C VAL A 145 7.31 -8.88 -1.05
N TRP A 146 8.29 -9.68 -1.42
CA TRP A 146 9.50 -9.21 -2.11
C TRP A 146 9.35 -9.31 -3.62
N PHE A 147 10.18 -8.58 -4.33
CA PHE A 147 10.28 -8.72 -5.79
C PHE A 147 10.67 -10.15 -6.15
N GLY A 148 9.91 -10.74 -7.09
CA GLY A 148 10.04 -12.14 -7.46
C GLY A 148 9.13 -13.10 -6.70
N GLU A 149 8.49 -12.65 -5.60
CA GLU A 149 7.43 -13.42 -4.93
C GLU A 149 6.05 -13.15 -5.56
N SER A 150 5.15 -14.11 -5.45
CA SER A 150 3.74 -13.92 -5.80
C SER A 150 3.07 -12.92 -4.85
N VAL A 151 2.06 -12.20 -5.34
CA VAL A 151 1.24 -11.27 -4.56
C VAL A 151 -0.06 -11.97 -4.18
N PRO A 152 -0.18 -12.56 -2.98
CA PRO A 152 -1.30 -13.45 -2.64
C PRO A 152 -2.66 -12.76 -2.66
N MET A 153 -2.70 -11.46 -2.37
CA MET A 153 -3.94 -10.69 -2.28
C MET A 153 -4.45 -10.16 -3.63
N MET A 154 -3.74 -10.47 -4.74
CA MET A 154 -4.05 -9.89 -6.05
C MET A 154 -5.45 -10.27 -6.55
N ASP A 155 -5.85 -11.55 -6.44
CA ASP A 155 -7.17 -12.01 -6.89
C ASP A 155 -8.31 -11.33 -6.12
N GLN A 156 -8.13 -11.12 -4.82
CA GLN A 156 -9.10 -10.40 -3.99
C GLN A 156 -9.17 -8.93 -4.41
N ALA A 157 -8.03 -8.29 -4.62
CA ALA A 157 -7.96 -6.91 -5.08
C ALA A 157 -8.63 -6.71 -6.44
N ILE A 158 -8.40 -7.61 -7.39
CA ILE A 158 -9.08 -7.62 -8.71
C ILE A 158 -10.60 -7.75 -8.53
N SER A 159 -11.05 -8.66 -7.66
CA SER A 159 -12.48 -8.85 -7.40
C SER A 159 -13.15 -7.59 -6.82
N ILE A 160 -12.41 -6.78 -6.07
CA ILE A 160 -12.88 -5.51 -5.51
C ILE A 160 -12.84 -4.41 -6.57
N ALA A 161 -11.73 -4.27 -7.31
CA ALA A 161 -11.57 -3.26 -8.36
C ALA A 161 -12.70 -3.35 -9.40
N LYS A 162 -13.12 -4.56 -9.78
CA LYS A 162 -14.25 -4.81 -10.70
C LYS A 162 -15.61 -4.28 -10.23
N LYS A 163 -15.73 -3.90 -8.96
CA LYS A 163 -17.00 -3.43 -8.36
C LYS A 163 -16.99 -1.94 -8.05
N ALA A 164 -15.98 -1.22 -8.50
CA ALA A 164 -15.83 0.20 -8.24
C ALA A 164 -16.86 1.01 -9.03
N ASP A 165 -17.60 1.89 -8.35
CA ASP A 165 -18.31 3.01 -8.96
C ASP A 165 -17.38 4.23 -9.09
N PHE A 166 -16.48 4.39 -8.11
CA PHE A 166 -15.41 5.37 -8.08
C PHE A 166 -14.07 4.68 -7.82
N PHE A 167 -13.04 5.05 -8.55
CA PHE A 167 -11.70 4.51 -8.37
C PHE A 167 -10.68 5.64 -8.18
N ILE A 168 -9.94 5.59 -7.07
CA ILE A 168 -8.97 6.64 -6.72
C ILE A 168 -7.58 6.01 -6.68
N VAL A 169 -6.68 6.53 -7.50
CA VAL A 169 -5.24 6.21 -7.43
C VAL A 169 -4.53 7.34 -6.69
N VAL A 170 -3.76 7.03 -5.67
CA VAL A 170 -3.05 8.04 -4.87
C VAL A 170 -1.64 7.58 -4.50
N GLY A 171 -0.66 8.44 -4.74
CA GLY A 171 0.72 8.26 -4.28
C GLY A 171 1.43 7.04 -4.86
N THR A 172 1.12 6.65 -6.09
CA THR A 172 1.80 5.55 -6.80
C THR A 172 2.02 5.92 -8.27
N SER A 173 3.21 5.60 -8.78
CA SER A 173 3.56 5.76 -10.19
C SER A 173 2.98 4.66 -11.09
N LEU A 174 2.34 3.63 -10.52
CA LEU A 174 1.87 2.43 -11.23
C LEU A 174 2.97 1.69 -12.04
N GLU A 175 4.21 1.74 -11.54
CA GLU A 175 5.35 1.03 -12.19
C GLU A 175 5.58 -0.37 -11.62
N VAL A 176 4.96 -0.70 -10.48
CA VAL A 176 5.15 -1.98 -9.80
C VAL A 176 4.05 -2.96 -10.17
N TYR A 177 4.40 -3.97 -10.95
CA TYR A 177 3.50 -5.07 -11.31
C TYR A 177 3.57 -6.22 -10.30
N PRO A 178 2.45 -6.96 -10.05
CA PRO A 178 1.15 -6.87 -10.74
C PRO A 178 0.22 -5.76 -10.22
N ALA A 179 0.50 -5.06 -9.14
CA ALA A 179 -0.39 -4.05 -8.54
C ALA A 179 -0.84 -2.98 -9.54
N ALA A 180 0.05 -2.55 -10.44
CA ALA A 180 -0.25 -1.56 -11.48
C ALA A 180 -1.40 -2.00 -12.41
N SER A 181 -1.54 -3.29 -12.70
CA SER A 181 -2.60 -3.81 -13.59
C SER A 181 -4.00 -3.76 -12.98
N LEU A 182 -4.17 -3.39 -11.71
CA LEU A 182 -5.51 -3.26 -11.11
C LEU A 182 -6.39 -2.25 -11.84
N ILE A 183 -5.81 -1.21 -12.43
CA ILE A 183 -6.56 -0.23 -13.21
C ILE A 183 -7.27 -0.85 -14.42
N ASP A 184 -6.71 -1.90 -15.02
CA ASP A 184 -7.26 -2.59 -16.19
C ASP A 184 -8.53 -3.39 -15.83
N HIS A 185 -8.78 -3.61 -14.54
CA HIS A 185 -9.93 -4.33 -14.03
C HIS A 185 -11.06 -3.42 -13.56
N VAL A 186 -10.84 -2.10 -13.53
CA VAL A 186 -11.85 -1.13 -13.11
C VAL A 186 -12.91 -0.97 -14.22
N PRO A 187 -14.23 -0.96 -13.90
CA PRO A 187 -15.26 -0.77 -14.90
C PRO A 187 -15.04 0.51 -15.73
N TYR A 188 -15.37 0.45 -17.01
CA TYR A 188 -15.24 1.59 -17.90
C TYR A 188 -16.06 2.79 -17.41
N GLU A 189 -17.26 2.52 -16.89
CA GLU A 189 -18.23 3.51 -16.42
C GLU A 189 -17.82 4.13 -15.06
N ALA A 190 -16.86 3.53 -14.36
CA ALA A 190 -16.42 4.07 -13.08
C ALA A 190 -15.74 5.44 -13.26
N THR A 191 -16.07 6.36 -12.38
CA THR A 191 -15.37 7.65 -12.34
C THR A 191 -14.00 7.46 -11.68
N LYS A 192 -12.91 7.84 -12.38
CA LYS A 192 -11.55 7.59 -11.97
C LYS A 192 -10.83 8.88 -11.62
N PHE A 193 -10.07 8.87 -10.52
CA PHE A 193 -9.23 9.98 -10.06
C PHE A 193 -7.79 9.51 -9.91
N VAL A 194 -6.85 10.41 -10.22
CA VAL A 194 -5.43 10.26 -9.86
C VAL A 194 -5.01 11.45 -9.02
N VAL A 195 -4.38 11.19 -7.89
CA VAL A 195 -3.79 12.20 -7.01
C VAL A 195 -2.30 11.87 -6.86
N ASP A 196 -1.47 12.64 -7.51
CA ASP A 196 0.00 12.51 -7.43
C ASP A 196 0.64 13.87 -7.78
N PRO A 197 1.73 14.28 -7.12
CA PRO A 197 2.46 15.50 -7.49
C PRO A 197 3.15 15.42 -8.85
N GLN A 198 3.37 14.20 -9.37
CA GLN A 198 4.00 13.94 -10.66
C GLN A 198 3.27 12.81 -11.40
N PRO A 199 2.05 13.05 -11.92
CA PRO A 199 1.19 12.00 -12.47
C PRO A 199 1.64 11.55 -13.88
N ASN A 200 2.95 11.40 -14.09
CA ASN A 200 3.55 11.04 -15.38
C ASN A 200 3.06 9.68 -15.87
N GLY A 201 2.45 9.62 -17.05
CA GLY A 201 1.99 8.40 -17.69
C GLY A 201 0.71 7.76 -17.12
N LEU A 202 0.10 8.37 -16.08
CA LEU A 202 -1.12 7.87 -15.42
C LEU A 202 -2.40 8.48 -16.00
N ALA A 203 -2.28 9.50 -16.83
CA ALA A 203 -3.40 10.29 -17.31
C ALA A 203 -3.72 9.92 -18.76
N ASP A 204 -4.52 8.88 -18.94
CA ASP A 204 -5.37 8.86 -20.11
C ASP A 204 -6.62 9.75 -19.87
N GLU A 205 -7.39 10.03 -20.92
CA GLU A 205 -8.57 10.90 -20.86
C GLU A 205 -9.67 10.37 -19.90
N SER A 206 -9.55 9.13 -19.39
CA SER A 206 -10.52 8.52 -18.49
C SER A 206 -10.32 8.95 -17.03
N PHE A 207 -9.14 9.50 -16.67
CA PHE A 207 -8.83 9.94 -15.32
C PHE A 207 -8.99 11.43 -15.11
N GLN A 208 -9.55 11.79 -13.97
CA GLN A 208 -9.55 13.16 -13.46
C GLN A 208 -8.28 13.34 -12.62
N VAL A 209 -7.32 14.07 -13.18
CA VAL A 209 -5.99 14.24 -12.58
C VAL A 209 -5.97 15.42 -11.62
N ILE A 210 -5.47 15.20 -10.42
CA ILE A 210 -5.19 16.23 -9.42
C ILE A 210 -3.70 16.20 -9.13
N THR A 211 -2.98 17.15 -9.71
CA THR A 211 -1.52 17.32 -9.49
C THR A 211 -1.30 18.01 -8.15
N ALA A 212 -1.18 17.20 -7.10
CA ALA A 212 -1.00 17.65 -5.73
C ALA A 212 -0.41 16.53 -4.86
N ALA A 213 0.15 16.89 -3.72
CA ALA A 213 0.46 15.94 -2.66
C ALA A 213 -0.84 15.29 -2.14
N ALA A 214 -0.73 14.12 -1.51
CA ALA A 214 -1.89 13.37 -1.07
C ALA A 214 -2.75 14.15 -0.07
N THR A 215 -2.13 14.84 0.89
CA THR A 215 -2.82 15.63 1.92
C THR A 215 -3.64 16.79 1.35
N ASP A 216 -3.24 17.34 0.22
CA ASP A 216 -3.99 18.39 -0.48
C ASP A 216 -5.01 17.83 -1.48
N GLY A 217 -4.63 16.78 -2.21
CA GLY A 217 -5.41 16.27 -3.33
C GLY A 217 -6.59 15.40 -2.88
N ILE A 218 -6.41 14.53 -1.90
CA ILE A 218 -7.48 13.63 -1.42
C ILE A 218 -8.65 14.39 -0.82
N PRO A 219 -8.50 15.42 0.03
CA PRO A 219 -9.64 16.22 0.51
C PRO A 219 -10.44 16.84 -0.63
N ARG A 220 -9.81 17.24 -1.75
CA ARG A 220 -10.52 17.76 -2.93
C ARG A 220 -11.35 16.68 -3.63
N VAL A 221 -10.81 15.45 -3.76
CA VAL A 221 -11.57 14.31 -4.30
C VAL A 221 -12.76 14.01 -3.40
N VAL A 222 -12.55 13.93 -2.08
CA VAL A 222 -13.60 13.66 -1.09
C VAL A 222 -14.72 14.71 -1.17
N SER A 223 -14.37 16.00 -1.22
CA SER A 223 -15.34 17.09 -1.37
C SER A 223 -16.15 16.93 -2.66
N ARG A 224 -15.50 16.56 -3.77
CA ARG A 224 -16.17 16.35 -5.06
C ARG A 224 -17.11 15.14 -5.01
N LEU A 225 -16.70 14.02 -4.41
CA LEU A 225 -17.56 12.84 -4.25
C LEU A 225 -18.78 13.15 -3.38
N ARG A 226 -18.61 13.89 -2.29
CA ARG A 226 -19.72 14.31 -1.41
C ARG A 226 -20.73 15.19 -2.16
N SER A 227 -20.26 16.07 -3.05
CA SER A 227 -21.15 16.93 -3.84
C SER A 227 -21.99 16.18 -4.88
N LEU A 228 -21.58 14.98 -5.31
CA LEU A 228 -22.36 14.12 -6.21
C LEU A 228 -23.53 13.43 -5.51
N MET A 229 -23.53 13.40 -4.16
CA MET A 229 -24.56 12.76 -3.34
C MET A 229 -25.53 13.75 -2.70
N ALA A 230 -25.28 15.06 -2.83
CA ALA A 230 -26.12 16.13 -2.33
C ALA A 230 -27.20 16.53 -3.36
#